data_068e298ec1e058132286b6479ff73bff
#
_entry.id   068e298ec1e058132286b6479ff73bff
#
_cell.length_a   1.000
_cell.length_b   1.000
_cell.length_c   1.000
_cell.angle_alpha   90.00
_cell.angle_beta   90.00
_cell.angle_gamma   90.00
#
_symmetry.space_group_name_H-M   'P 1'
#
loop_
_entity.id
_entity.type
_entity.pdbx_description
1 polymer ?
#
loop_
_entity_poly.entity_id
_entity_poly.type
_entity_poly.pdbx_seq_one_letter_code
_entity_poly.pdbx_strand_id
1 'polypeptide(L)'
;MINIGVSQGLAFSLILSTLYITPIFHIFEKRIQNLLLNISISTLSFVDDVLFISQEKSYEKSNTSLFCSYNIIFSLFKQFELVIEHNKLEVFHFSRATKNYNPLPLDLELLEGPLLWPKDDWRYLSFFFDRKLSFCHHIHFYSNKALSTIKDMKILDNSTRRLLPSHKWLLYRTCVMPITLYGF
;
A
#
# COMPACT_ATOMS: atom_id res chain seq x y z
N MET A 1 -12.89 3.48 30.89
CA MET A 1 -11.84 3.20 29.89
C MET A 1 -11.33 4.54 29.39
N ILE A 2 -10.06 4.84 29.57
CA ILE A 2 -9.44 6.03 28.97
C ILE A 2 -9.16 5.64 27.53
N ASN A 3 -9.84 6.28 26.56
CA ASN A 3 -9.51 6.14 25.15
C ASN A 3 -8.14 6.79 24.90
N ILE A 4 -7.10 5.98 24.88
CA ILE A 4 -5.75 6.39 24.54
C ILE A 4 -5.65 6.27 23.01
N GLY A 5 -5.38 7.36 22.32
CA GLY A 5 -5.21 7.39 20.88
C GLY A 5 -5.60 8.70 20.25
N VAL A 6 -5.26 8.85 18.97
CA VAL A 6 -5.62 10.03 18.19
C VAL A 6 -6.98 9.80 17.54
N SER A 7 -7.92 10.73 17.73
CA SER A 7 -9.28 10.60 17.16
C SER A 7 -9.22 10.52 15.63
N GLN A 8 -9.85 9.51 15.05
CA GLN A 8 -9.94 9.37 13.59
C GLN A 8 -10.77 10.52 12.99
N GLY A 9 -10.30 11.06 11.85
CA GLY A 9 -11.00 12.11 11.11
C GLY A 9 -10.68 13.55 11.50
N LEU A 10 -9.85 13.79 12.50
CA LEU A 10 -9.39 15.16 12.80
C LEU A 10 -8.21 15.54 11.88
N ALA A 11 -8.18 16.79 11.42
CA ALA A 11 -7.11 17.30 10.55
C ALA A 11 -5.71 17.15 11.17
N PHE A 12 -5.60 17.27 12.49
CA PHE A 12 -4.34 17.11 13.23
C PHE A 12 -3.90 15.64 13.43
N SER A 13 -4.80 14.68 13.26
CA SER A 13 -4.48 13.26 13.50
C SER A 13 -3.35 12.76 12.64
N LEU A 14 -3.33 13.14 11.36
CA LEU A 14 -2.27 12.81 10.41
C LEU A 14 -0.91 13.37 10.85
N ILE A 15 -0.89 14.63 11.27
CA ILE A 15 0.34 15.30 11.71
C ILE A 15 0.88 14.65 12.99
N LEU A 16 0.00 14.40 13.97
CA LEU A 16 0.39 13.76 15.23
C LEU A 16 0.89 12.33 15.01
N SER A 17 0.19 11.55 14.17
CA SER A 17 0.63 10.20 13.79
C SER A 17 2.01 10.22 13.13
N THR A 18 2.23 11.12 12.18
CA THR A 18 3.53 11.26 11.50
C THR A 18 4.64 11.66 12.47
N LEU A 19 4.38 12.63 13.35
CA LEU A 19 5.36 13.07 14.37
C LEU A 19 5.72 11.93 15.34
N TYR A 20 4.76 11.08 15.68
CA TYR A 20 4.99 9.95 16.57
C TYR A 20 5.77 8.81 15.91
N ILE A 21 5.46 8.51 14.63
CA ILE A 21 6.05 7.38 13.91
C ILE A 21 7.44 7.72 13.35
N THR A 22 7.70 8.97 12.93
CA THR A 22 8.96 9.38 12.29
C THR A 22 10.22 9.02 13.12
N PRO A 23 10.30 9.29 14.44
CA PRO A 23 11.46 8.90 15.26
C PRO A 23 11.72 7.39 15.27
N ILE A 24 10.64 6.57 15.22
CA ILE A 24 10.74 5.11 15.20
C ILE A 24 11.42 4.65 13.91
N PHE A 25 11.05 5.24 12.77
CA PHE A 25 11.70 4.94 11.49
C PHE A 25 13.15 5.38 11.44
N HIS A 26 13.52 6.51 12.03
CA HIS A 26 14.93 6.91 12.13
C HIS A 26 15.76 5.92 12.96
N ILE A 27 15.20 5.39 14.05
CA ILE A 27 15.87 4.35 14.84
C ILE A 27 15.98 3.06 14.02
N PHE A 28 14.92 2.70 13.30
CA PHE A 28 14.88 1.54 12.43
C PHE A 28 15.95 1.60 11.34
N GLU A 29 16.04 2.70 10.60
CA GLU A 29 17.04 2.92 9.55
C GLU A 29 18.47 2.79 10.08
N LYS A 30 18.76 3.41 11.23
CA LYS A 30 20.07 3.29 11.89
C LYS A 30 20.38 1.85 12.28
N ARG A 31 19.41 1.09 12.82
CA ARG A 31 19.60 -0.32 13.17
C ARG A 31 19.84 -1.19 11.95
N ILE A 32 19.12 -0.97 10.87
CA ILE A 32 19.33 -1.70 9.61
C ILE A 32 20.69 -1.41 9.04
N GLN A 33 21.12 -0.15 8.95
CA GLN A 33 22.43 0.22 8.44
C GLN A 33 23.58 -0.44 9.23
N ASN A 34 23.44 -0.56 10.54
CA ASN A 34 24.45 -1.16 11.40
C ASN A 34 24.50 -2.70 11.30
N LEU A 35 23.36 -3.36 11.07
CA LEU A 35 23.27 -4.83 11.06
C LEU A 35 23.51 -5.45 9.68
N LEU A 36 23.23 -4.72 8.62
CA LEU A 36 23.04 -5.29 7.29
C LEU A 36 23.87 -4.54 6.23
N LEU A 37 25.19 -4.52 6.38
CA LEU A 37 26.14 -3.88 5.45
C LEU A 37 25.98 -4.30 3.96
N ASN A 38 25.19 -5.35 3.65
CA ASN A 38 25.00 -5.91 2.32
C ASN A 38 23.54 -6.08 1.88
N ILE A 39 22.56 -5.55 2.58
CA ILE A 39 21.15 -5.73 2.25
C ILE A 39 20.55 -4.40 1.79
N SER A 40 19.96 -4.40 0.57
CA SER A 40 19.25 -3.25 0.03
C SER A 40 17.79 -3.29 0.47
N ILE A 41 17.46 -2.57 1.55
CA ILE A 41 16.09 -2.37 2.02
C ILE A 41 15.75 -0.89 1.92
N SER A 42 14.61 -0.60 1.32
CA SER A 42 13.98 0.72 1.32
C SER A 42 12.69 0.66 2.10
N THR A 43 12.41 1.69 2.86
CA THR A 43 11.18 1.81 3.66
C THR A 43 10.39 3.00 3.17
N LEU A 44 9.10 2.80 2.95
CA LEU A 44 8.15 3.86 2.66
C LEU A 44 7.06 3.80 3.72
N SER A 45 6.66 4.94 4.24
CA SER A 45 5.52 5.04 5.15
C SER A 45 4.53 6.09 4.65
N PHE A 46 3.26 5.77 4.73
CA PHE A 46 2.17 6.68 4.45
C PHE A 46 1.13 6.55 5.55
N VAL A 47 1.12 7.50 6.47
CA VAL A 47 0.28 7.54 7.68
C VAL A 47 0.52 6.31 8.55
N ASP A 48 -0.38 5.33 8.52
CA ASP A 48 -0.35 4.04 9.23
C ASP A 48 0.14 2.87 8.36
N ASP A 49 0.20 3.06 7.05
CA ASP A 49 0.70 2.04 6.12
C ASP A 49 2.23 2.10 6.01
N VAL A 50 2.89 0.98 6.24
CA VAL A 50 4.34 0.83 6.13
C VAL A 50 4.69 -0.22 5.09
N LEU A 51 5.60 0.13 4.19
CA LEU A 51 6.07 -0.72 3.12
C LEU A 51 7.59 -0.94 3.24
N PHE A 52 8.00 -2.20 3.29
CA PHE A 52 9.40 -2.62 3.19
C PHE A 52 9.66 -3.18 1.80
N ILE A 53 10.66 -2.65 1.13
CA ILE A 53 11.06 -3.08 -0.20
C ILE A 53 12.46 -3.67 -0.10
N SER A 54 12.61 -4.96 -0.38
CA SER A 54 13.89 -5.64 -0.50
C SER A 54 14.25 -5.85 -1.97
N GLN A 55 15.46 -5.47 -2.36
CA GLN A 55 15.96 -5.66 -3.71
C GLN A 55 17.15 -6.59 -3.69
N GLU A 56 16.92 -7.87 -4.01
CA GLU A 56 17.92 -8.94 -3.93
C GLU A 56 17.95 -9.80 -5.20
N LYS A 57 19.02 -10.59 -5.34
CA LYS A 57 19.20 -11.49 -6.49
C LYS A 57 18.33 -12.75 -6.42
N SER A 58 17.85 -13.12 -5.24
CA SER A 58 17.00 -14.31 -5.02
C SER A 58 15.90 -14.03 -4.01
N TYR A 59 14.77 -14.71 -4.14
CA TYR A 59 13.65 -14.60 -3.20
C TYR A 59 14.01 -15.03 -1.78
N GLU A 60 14.88 -16.04 -1.63
CA GLU A 60 15.35 -16.50 -0.31
C GLU A 60 16.07 -15.37 0.45
N LYS A 61 17.01 -14.69 -0.23
CA LYS A 61 17.71 -13.54 0.36
C LYS A 61 16.75 -12.38 0.65
N SER A 62 15.81 -12.13 -0.26
CA SER A 62 14.80 -11.11 -0.06
C SER A 62 13.94 -11.39 1.17
N ASN A 63 13.49 -12.65 1.33
CA ASN A 63 12.71 -13.06 2.49
C ASN A 63 13.51 -12.96 3.80
N THR A 64 14.79 -13.35 3.78
CA THR A 64 15.67 -13.18 4.96
C THR A 64 15.80 -11.70 5.32
N SER A 65 15.97 -10.83 4.33
CA SER A 65 16.07 -9.38 4.52
C SER A 65 14.78 -8.79 5.08
N LEU A 66 13.63 -9.21 4.54
CA LEU A 66 12.31 -8.77 5.01
C LEU A 66 12.04 -9.28 6.43
N PHE A 67 12.39 -10.53 6.73
CA PHE A 67 12.27 -11.09 8.07
C PHE A 67 13.10 -10.31 9.10
N CYS A 68 14.36 -10.01 8.79
CA CYS A 68 15.21 -9.19 9.65
C CYS A 68 14.62 -7.79 9.89
N SER A 69 14.09 -7.18 8.83
CA SER A 69 13.45 -5.86 8.93
C SER A 69 12.19 -5.89 9.80
N TYR A 70 11.38 -6.92 9.59
CA TYR A 70 10.18 -7.13 10.38
C TYR A 70 10.52 -7.34 11.87
N ASN A 71 11.54 -8.12 12.19
CA ASN A 71 11.99 -8.35 13.57
C ASN A 71 12.39 -7.03 14.25
N ILE A 72 13.14 -6.18 13.55
CA ILE A 72 13.56 -4.88 14.08
C ILE A 72 12.35 -3.99 14.35
N ILE A 73 11.45 -3.85 13.36
CA ILE A 73 10.28 -2.96 13.50
C ILE A 73 9.30 -3.50 14.55
N PHE A 74 9.11 -4.80 14.62
CA PHE A 74 8.27 -5.46 15.62
C PHE A 74 8.77 -5.15 17.04
N SER A 75 10.09 -5.28 17.26
CA SER A 75 10.69 -4.96 18.55
C SER A 75 10.56 -3.48 18.92
N LEU A 76 10.69 -2.58 17.93
CA LEU A 76 10.50 -1.15 18.13
C LEU A 76 9.04 -0.82 18.44
N PHE A 77 8.10 -1.36 17.67
CA PHE A 77 6.68 -1.11 17.90
C PHE A 77 6.25 -1.59 19.29
N LYS A 78 6.71 -2.75 19.71
CA LYS A 78 6.47 -3.25 21.07
C LYS A 78 7.05 -2.31 22.14
N GLN A 79 8.22 -1.73 21.91
CA GLN A 79 8.85 -0.75 22.82
C GLN A 79 8.07 0.58 22.89
N PHE A 80 7.45 0.99 21.78
CA PHE A 80 6.65 2.22 21.69
C PHE A 80 5.15 1.98 21.86
N GLU A 81 4.74 0.81 22.39
CA GLU A 81 3.36 0.43 22.66
C GLU A 81 2.45 0.49 21.41
N LEU A 82 3.04 0.30 20.21
CA LEU A 82 2.31 0.16 18.98
C LEU A 82 2.02 -1.31 18.68
N VAL A 83 0.87 -1.58 18.09
CA VAL A 83 0.43 -2.94 17.74
C VAL A 83 0.41 -3.09 16.22
N ILE A 84 1.05 -4.18 15.74
CA ILE A 84 0.96 -4.56 14.34
C ILE A 84 -0.26 -5.45 14.14
N GLU A 85 -1.12 -5.11 13.19
CA GLU A 85 -2.25 -5.95 12.84
C GLU A 85 -1.82 -7.04 11.86
N HIS A 86 -1.49 -8.23 12.41
CA HIS A 86 -0.95 -9.35 11.65
C HIS A 86 -1.84 -9.80 10.48
N ASN A 87 -3.16 -9.67 10.61
CA ASN A 87 -4.12 -10.05 9.56
C ASN A 87 -4.06 -9.15 8.32
N LYS A 88 -3.43 -7.97 8.43
CA LYS A 88 -3.25 -7.04 7.30
C LYS A 88 -1.86 -7.10 6.68
N LEU A 89 -0.98 -7.95 7.21
CA LEU A 89 0.33 -8.13 6.62
C LEU A 89 0.21 -8.83 5.27
N GLU A 90 0.91 -8.29 4.28
CA GLU A 90 0.92 -8.82 2.92
C GLU A 90 2.36 -8.88 2.41
N VAL A 91 2.67 -9.93 1.66
CA VAL A 91 3.93 -10.03 0.92
C VAL A 91 3.65 -10.09 -0.58
N PHE A 92 4.49 -9.44 -1.35
CA PHE A 92 4.37 -9.39 -2.79
C PHE A 92 5.74 -9.51 -3.46
N HIS A 93 5.81 -10.30 -4.54
CA HIS A 93 7.04 -10.49 -5.30
C HIS A 93 6.96 -9.78 -6.65
N PHE A 94 7.86 -8.84 -6.90
CA PHE A 94 8.05 -8.27 -8.23
C PHE A 94 9.06 -9.10 -9.02
N SER A 95 8.69 -9.52 -10.21
CA SER A 95 9.59 -10.22 -11.12
C SER A 95 9.09 -10.18 -12.56
N ARG A 96 9.96 -9.81 -13.49
CA ARG A 96 9.68 -9.88 -14.93
C ARG A 96 9.89 -11.28 -15.49
N ALA A 97 10.45 -12.21 -14.72
CA ALA A 97 10.67 -13.57 -15.16
C ALA A 97 9.34 -14.26 -15.49
N THR A 98 9.26 -14.85 -16.68
CA THR A 98 8.08 -15.60 -17.14
C THR A 98 8.17 -17.07 -16.82
N LYS A 99 9.40 -17.61 -16.76
CA LYS A 99 9.69 -19.02 -16.47
C LYS A 99 10.28 -19.12 -15.07
N ASN A 100 9.97 -20.24 -14.39
CA ASN A 100 10.52 -20.60 -13.06
C ASN A 100 10.19 -19.62 -11.92
N TYR A 101 9.00 -19.00 -11.96
CA TYR A 101 8.49 -18.31 -10.77
C TYR A 101 8.05 -19.38 -9.75
N ASN A 102 8.84 -19.50 -8.70
CA ASN A 102 8.51 -20.33 -7.54
C ASN A 102 8.28 -19.39 -6.35
N PRO A 103 7.03 -19.11 -5.97
CA PRO A 103 6.73 -18.23 -4.85
C PRO A 103 7.23 -18.89 -3.55
N LEU A 104 8.00 -18.16 -2.77
CA LEU A 104 8.45 -18.57 -1.45
C LEU A 104 7.66 -17.80 -0.39
N PRO A 105 7.05 -18.47 0.58
CA PRO A 105 6.36 -17.79 1.67
C PRO A 105 7.37 -17.08 2.57
N LEU A 106 6.92 -15.99 3.18
CA LEU A 106 7.63 -15.32 4.26
C LEU A 106 7.06 -15.82 5.59
N ASP A 107 7.90 -16.52 6.34
CA ASP A 107 7.53 -17.07 7.64
C ASP A 107 7.83 -16.08 8.75
N LEU A 108 6.80 -15.66 9.45
CA LEU A 108 6.88 -14.75 10.60
C LEU A 108 6.45 -15.42 11.91
N GLU A 109 6.25 -16.74 11.94
CA GLU A 109 5.74 -17.48 13.12
C GLU A 109 6.62 -17.27 14.36
N LEU A 110 7.94 -17.17 14.19
CA LEU A 110 8.87 -16.90 15.29
C LEU A 110 8.64 -15.52 15.97
N LEU A 111 7.93 -14.62 15.31
CA LEU A 111 7.63 -13.26 15.76
C LEU A 111 6.13 -13.05 16.00
N GLU A 112 5.42 -14.11 16.35
CA GLU A 112 3.96 -14.09 16.56
C GLU A 112 3.16 -13.70 15.30
N GLY A 113 3.81 -13.71 14.11
CA GLY A 113 3.21 -13.35 12.83
C GLY A 113 2.75 -14.57 12.04
N PRO A 114 1.99 -14.37 10.97
CA PRO A 114 1.52 -15.43 10.10
C PRO A 114 2.56 -15.88 9.09
N LEU A 115 2.33 -17.06 8.49
CA LEU A 115 2.98 -17.49 7.27
C LEU A 115 2.36 -16.74 6.08
N LEU A 116 3.12 -15.85 5.46
CA LEU A 116 2.64 -15.02 4.36
C LEU A 116 3.01 -15.60 3.00
N TRP A 117 1.99 -15.93 2.20
CA TRP A 117 2.19 -16.30 0.81
C TRP A 117 2.15 -15.07 -0.10
N PRO A 118 3.07 -14.96 -1.08
CA PRO A 118 3.05 -13.88 -2.04
C PRO A 118 1.74 -13.84 -2.83
N LYS A 119 1.12 -12.67 -2.91
CA LYS A 119 -0.09 -12.44 -3.71
C LYS A 119 0.27 -12.22 -5.18
N ASP A 120 -0.67 -12.55 -6.09
CA ASP A 120 -0.51 -12.30 -7.51
C ASP A 120 -0.77 -10.82 -7.86
N ASP A 121 -1.75 -10.21 -7.19
CA ASP A 121 -2.11 -8.81 -7.30
C ASP A 121 -2.01 -8.14 -5.92
N TRP A 122 -1.48 -6.94 -5.89
CA TRP A 122 -1.32 -6.16 -4.69
C TRP A 122 -1.91 -4.77 -4.85
N ARG A 123 -2.71 -4.34 -3.88
CA ARG A 123 -3.31 -3.01 -3.85
C ARG A 123 -2.67 -2.17 -2.76
N TYR A 124 -1.95 -1.13 -3.17
CA TYR A 124 -1.35 -0.15 -2.25
C TYR A 124 -1.83 1.26 -2.59
N LEU A 125 -2.35 1.99 -1.61
CA LEU A 125 -2.92 3.34 -1.78
C LEU A 125 -3.89 3.44 -2.97
N SER A 126 -4.77 2.44 -3.11
CA SER A 126 -5.71 2.31 -4.23
C SER A 126 -5.08 2.07 -5.61
N PHE A 127 -3.79 1.86 -5.69
CA PHE A 127 -3.08 1.48 -6.91
C PHE A 127 -2.92 -0.05 -6.97
N PHE A 128 -3.24 -0.67 -8.10
CA PHE A 128 -3.11 -2.11 -8.29
C PHE A 128 -1.78 -2.41 -8.99
N PHE A 129 -0.97 -3.21 -8.34
CA PHE A 129 0.30 -3.71 -8.86
C PHE A 129 0.15 -5.17 -9.24
N ASP A 130 0.65 -5.53 -10.39
CA ASP A 130 0.86 -6.89 -10.81
C ASP A 130 2.37 -7.23 -10.77
N ARG A 131 2.69 -8.53 -10.67
CA ARG A 131 4.07 -9.01 -10.53
C ARG A 131 5.03 -8.46 -11.58
N LYS A 132 4.56 -8.24 -12.80
CA LYS A 132 5.35 -7.75 -13.94
C LYS A 132 5.36 -6.23 -14.08
N LEU A 133 4.59 -5.52 -13.26
CA LEU A 133 4.36 -4.07 -13.36
C LEU A 133 3.79 -3.68 -14.74
N SER A 134 2.87 -4.48 -15.26
CA SER A 134 2.17 -4.18 -16.52
C SER A 134 1.03 -3.20 -16.35
N PHE A 135 0.53 -3.08 -15.10
CA PHE A 135 -0.60 -2.22 -14.72
C PHE A 135 -1.92 -2.53 -15.44
N CYS A 136 -2.02 -3.66 -16.14
CA CYS A 136 -3.23 -4.03 -16.88
C CYS A 136 -4.46 -4.09 -15.97
N HIS A 137 -4.33 -4.69 -14.77
CA HIS A 137 -5.41 -4.76 -13.79
C HIS A 137 -5.85 -3.37 -13.32
N HIS A 138 -4.90 -2.47 -13.03
CA HIS A 138 -5.16 -1.09 -12.65
C HIS A 138 -5.96 -0.34 -13.71
N ILE A 139 -5.49 -0.38 -14.96
CA ILE A 139 -6.15 0.27 -16.10
C ILE A 139 -7.58 -0.28 -16.27
N HIS A 140 -7.74 -1.59 -16.24
CA HIS A 140 -9.05 -2.24 -16.36
C HIS A 140 -10.03 -1.81 -15.27
N PHE A 141 -9.57 -1.80 -14.01
CA PHE A 141 -10.41 -1.42 -12.87
C PHE A 141 -10.89 0.03 -13.00
N TYR A 142 -9.99 0.97 -13.25
CA TYR A 142 -10.36 2.39 -13.32
C TYR A 142 -11.11 2.74 -14.60
N SER A 143 -10.85 2.07 -15.73
CA SER A 143 -11.65 2.21 -16.95
C SER A 143 -13.10 1.77 -16.72
N ASN A 144 -13.32 0.63 -16.07
CA ASN A 144 -14.66 0.14 -15.76
C ASN A 144 -15.38 1.08 -14.77
N LYS A 145 -14.67 1.59 -13.77
CA LYS A 145 -15.20 2.57 -12.82
C LYS A 145 -15.60 3.87 -13.52
N ALA A 146 -14.79 4.37 -14.42
CA ALA A 146 -15.10 5.57 -15.22
C ALA A 146 -16.32 5.35 -16.14
N LEU A 147 -16.41 4.17 -16.80
CA LEU A 147 -17.55 3.81 -17.61
C LEU A 147 -18.85 3.73 -16.80
N SER A 148 -18.79 3.19 -15.58
CA SER A 148 -19.94 3.21 -14.66
C SER A 148 -20.38 4.62 -14.35
N THR A 149 -19.43 5.51 -13.99
CA THR A 149 -19.73 6.92 -13.71
C THR A 149 -20.38 7.62 -14.91
N ILE A 150 -19.91 7.33 -16.14
CA ILE A 150 -20.53 7.89 -17.37
C ILE A 150 -21.97 7.38 -17.55
N LYS A 151 -22.25 6.10 -17.23
CA LYS A 151 -23.61 5.56 -17.29
C LYS A 151 -24.52 6.23 -16.28
N ASP A 152 -24.03 6.50 -15.07
CA ASP A 152 -24.78 7.21 -14.03
C ASP A 152 -25.09 8.67 -14.44
N MET A 153 -24.15 9.32 -15.14
CA MET A 153 -24.36 10.66 -15.70
C MET A 153 -25.49 10.67 -16.76
N LYS A 154 -25.66 9.59 -17.56
CA LYS A 154 -26.78 9.49 -18.51
C LYS A 154 -28.14 9.47 -17.81
N ILE A 155 -28.23 8.85 -16.63
CA ILE A 155 -29.46 8.84 -15.83
C ILE A 155 -29.83 10.26 -15.41
N LEU A 156 -28.87 11.08 -15.03
CA LEU A 156 -29.09 12.48 -14.68
C LEU A 156 -29.53 13.33 -15.88
N ASP A 157 -29.09 12.98 -17.10
CA ASP A 157 -29.48 13.68 -18.34
C ASP A 157 -30.88 13.34 -18.81
N ASN A 158 -31.39 12.14 -18.49
CA ASN A 158 -32.74 11.67 -18.84
C ASN A 158 -33.83 12.20 -17.88
N SER A 159 -33.45 12.95 -16.83
CA SER A 159 -34.42 13.61 -15.96
C SER A 159 -35.12 14.76 -16.71
N THR A 160 -36.32 15.17 -16.25
CA THR A 160 -37.14 16.23 -16.84
C THR A 160 -36.45 17.58 -17.03
N ARG A 161 -35.32 17.78 -16.36
CA ARG A 161 -34.45 18.94 -16.50
C ARG A 161 -33.12 18.50 -17.11
N ARG A 162 -33.01 18.56 -18.44
CA ARG A 162 -31.78 18.25 -19.18
C ARG A 162 -30.63 19.14 -18.72
N LEU A 163 -29.48 18.52 -18.42
CA LEU A 163 -28.25 19.27 -18.09
C LEU A 163 -27.76 20.07 -19.30
N LEU A 164 -27.40 21.32 -19.08
CA LEU A 164 -26.72 22.14 -20.09
C LEU A 164 -25.38 21.48 -20.50
N PRO A 165 -24.94 21.67 -21.75
CA PRO A 165 -23.64 21.13 -22.22
C PRO A 165 -22.46 21.52 -21.33
N SER A 166 -22.47 22.76 -20.80
CA SER A 166 -21.46 23.25 -19.85
C SER A 166 -21.44 22.45 -18.54
N HIS A 167 -22.61 22.07 -18.00
CA HIS A 167 -22.72 21.28 -16.79
C HIS A 167 -22.28 19.83 -17.05
N LYS A 168 -22.58 19.26 -18.22
CA LYS A 168 -22.07 17.93 -18.62
C LYS A 168 -20.56 17.91 -18.71
N TRP A 169 -19.97 18.94 -19.31
CA TRP A 169 -18.53 19.11 -19.38
C TRP A 169 -17.89 19.23 -18.01
N LEU A 170 -18.49 20.01 -17.12
CA LEU A 170 -18.01 20.16 -15.75
C LEU A 170 -18.04 18.82 -15.00
N LEU A 171 -19.15 18.08 -15.07
CA LEU A 171 -19.27 16.76 -14.45
C LEU A 171 -18.24 15.77 -15.03
N TYR A 172 -18.05 15.74 -16.33
CA TYR A 172 -17.02 14.90 -16.97
C TYR A 172 -15.64 15.23 -16.42
N ARG A 173 -15.28 16.51 -16.40
CA ARG A 173 -13.98 16.97 -15.91
C ARG A 173 -13.75 16.72 -14.43
N THR A 174 -14.79 16.85 -13.59
CA THR A 174 -14.65 16.70 -12.13
C THR A 174 -14.85 15.29 -11.63
N CYS A 175 -15.64 14.47 -12.32
CA CYS A 175 -15.97 13.12 -11.87
C CYS A 175 -15.29 12.02 -12.69
N VAL A 176 -15.25 12.13 -14.03
CA VAL A 176 -14.75 11.06 -14.90
C VAL A 176 -13.23 11.15 -15.09
N MET A 177 -12.71 12.33 -15.44
CA MET A 177 -11.29 12.50 -15.68
C MET A 177 -10.40 12.12 -14.48
N PRO A 178 -10.71 12.51 -13.23
CA PRO A 178 -9.88 12.10 -12.09
C PRO A 178 -9.87 10.59 -11.86
N ILE A 179 -10.96 9.89 -12.23
CA ILE A 179 -11.02 8.43 -12.13
C ILE A 179 -10.14 7.79 -13.21
N THR A 180 -10.24 8.25 -14.46
CA THR A 180 -9.47 7.69 -15.58
C THR A 180 -7.98 7.96 -15.47
N LEU A 181 -7.60 9.10 -14.91
CA LEU A 181 -6.21 9.54 -14.76
C LEU A 181 -5.61 9.17 -13.40
N TYR A 182 -6.33 8.38 -12.59
CA TYR A 182 -5.82 8.01 -11.28
C TYR A 182 -4.56 7.13 -11.39
N GLY A 183 -3.45 7.67 -10.88
CA GLY A 183 -2.16 6.97 -10.89
C GLY A 183 -1.30 7.19 -12.15
N PHE A 184 -1.69 8.15 -13.03
CA PHE A 184 -0.93 8.53 -14.22
C PHE A 184 -0.59 10.03 -14.20
#